data_a9328bb8fc5bec3915b69abd0deedef2
#
_entry.id   a9328bb8fc5bec3915b69abd0deedef2
#
_cell.length_a   1.000
_cell.length_b   1.000
_cell.length_c   1.000
_cell.angle_alpha   90.00
_cell.angle_beta   90.00
_cell.angle_gamma   90.00
#
_symmetry.space_group_name_H-M   'P 1'
#
loop_
_entity.id
_entity.type
_entity.pdbx_description
1 polymer ?
#
loop_
_entity_poly.entity_id
_entity_poly.type
_entity_poly.pdbx_seq_one_letter_code
_entity_poly.pdbx_strand_id
1 'polypeptide(L)'
;DLYDELMVSEIADNRCVVECDTFKLPEKNTLTNSYEAFCQVSMVKVPGVKVVLKKMIPSGGGLGGGSADAAALVRALQKICGIKLSASQLNQIAEKTGSDVFFFMNCDDEGKGCALVSGRGEVVKRIVPRTDLFLLLIFPELSSSTKEAYALVDEYLMKKDKVKGPGLLELEDIYRSDVKTWNLVNTFTPALSKKYKEIDAALMDLKKVGSEYVEMTGSGSTVFGVYTLEQQAISSYNLLAEFWNCKIARVV
;
A
#
# COMPACT_ATOMS: atom_id res chain seq x y z
N ASP A 1 11.79 -1.07 0.79
CA ASP A 1 12.65 0.04 1.22
C ASP A 1 12.16 1.43 0.76
N LEU A 2 10.85 1.56 0.57
CA LEU A 2 10.15 2.84 0.37
C LEU A 2 9.28 3.11 1.60
N TYR A 3 9.59 4.13 2.39
CA TYR A 3 8.98 4.41 3.68
C TYR A 3 8.56 5.86 3.81
N ASP A 4 7.48 6.09 4.55
CA ASP A 4 7.17 7.39 5.14
C ASP A 4 7.81 7.48 6.53
N GLU A 5 8.10 8.68 7.01
CA GLU A 5 8.66 8.91 8.34
C GLU A 5 7.65 9.64 9.23
N LEU A 6 7.38 9.08 10.41
CA LEU A 6 6.50 9.68 11.40
C LEU A 6 7.29 10.07 12.65
N MET A 7 7.31 11.36 12.99
CA MET A 7 7.72 11.81 14.33
C MET A 7 6.47 12.06 15.16
N VAL A 8 6.36 11.34 16.29
CA VAL A 8 5.21 11.43 17.19
C VAL A 8 5.67 11.98 18.53
N SER A 9 5.05 13.07 18.98
CA SER A 9 5.32 13.70 20.28
C SER A 9 4.02 13.95 21.04
N GLU A 10 4.07 13.89 22.37
CA GLU A 10 2.94 14.20 23.22
C GLU A 10 2.65 15.71 23.23
N ILE A 11 1.35 16.07 23.32
CA ILE A 11 0.87 17.43 23.47
C ILE A 11 -0.16 17.52 24.59
N ALA A 12 -0.37 18.74 25.12
CA ALA A 12 -1.32 18.96 26.21
C ALA A 12 -2.80 18.76 25.81
N ASP A 13 -3.13 18.99 24.52
CA ASP A 13 -4.47 18.79 23.99
C ASP A 13 -4.79 17.30 23.86
N ASN A 14 -6.04 16.90 24.15
CA ASN A 14 -6.47 15.50 24.01
C ASN A 14 -6.91 15.17 22.57
N ARG A 15 -6.04 15.41 21.59
CA ARG A 15 -6.31 15.17 20.17
C ARG A 15 -5.07 14.73 19.42
N CYS A 16 -5.26 14.23 18.20
CA CYS A 16 -4.19 13.98 17.25
C CYS A 16 -4.10 15.16 16.27
N VAL A 17 -2.96 15.83 16.25
CA VAL A 17 -2.64 16.89 15.29
C VAL A 17 -1.64 16.35 14.30
N VAL A 18 -1.94 16.44 12.99
CA VAL A 18 -1.06 15.95 11.93
C VAL A 18 -0.57 17.10 11.08
N GLU A 19 0.75 17.20 10.94
CA GLU A 19 1.42 18.08 9.99
C GLU A 19 2.12 17.21 8.94
N CYS A 20 1.85 17.47 7.67
CA CYS A 20 2.50 16.79 6.54
C CYS A 20 3.34 17.80 5.76
N ASP A 21 4.53 17.39 5.34
CA ASP A 21 5.51 18.26 4.67
C ASP A 21 5.15 18.57 3.21
N THR A 22 4.36 17.71 2.57
CA THR A 22 4.10 17.78 1.13
C THR A 22 2.74 18.40 0.77
N PHE A 23 1.72 18.20 1.62
CA PHE A 23 0.38 18.74 1.39
C PHE A 23 -0.44 18.80 2.68
N LYS A 24 -1.48 19.63 2.67
CA LYS A 24 -2.38 19.73 3.81
C LYS A 24 -3.34 18.54 3.83
N LEU A 25 -3.22 17.70 4.85
CA LEU A 25 -4.15 16.60 5.08
C LEU A 25 -5.53 17.13 5.51
N PRO A 26 -6.62 16.43 5.15
CA PRO A 26 -7.93 16.68 5.75
C PRO A 26 -7.87 16.50 7.26
N GLU A 27 -8.72 17.21 7.99
CA GLU A 27 -8.83 17.06 9.45
C GLU A 27 -9.14 15.62 9.86
N LYS A 28 -10.06 14.95 9.11
CA LYS A 28 -10.29 13.51 9.23
C LYS A 28 -9.48 12.77 8.16
N ASN A 29 -8.52 12.00 8.61
CA ASN A 29 -7.63 11.19 7.79
C ASN A 29 -7.30 9.86 8.50
N THR A 30 -6.56 8.97 7.87
CA THR A 30 -6.24 7.64 8.45
C THR A 30 -5.50 7.73 9.79
N LEU A 31 -4.63 8.74 9.98
CA LEU A 31 -3.90 8.92 11.24
C LEU A 31 -4.84 9.37 12.36
N THR A 32 -5.67 10.40 12.14
CA THR A 32 -6.64 10.87 13.15
C THR A 32 -7.67 9.80 13.47
N ASN A 33 -8.17 9.06 12.47
CA ASN A 33 -9.09 7.95 12.67
C ASN A 33 -8.46 6.81 13.50
N SER A 34 -7.18 6.47 13.24
CA SER A 34 -6.48 5.42 14.00
C SER A 34 -6.20 5.83 15.43
N TYR A 35 -5.89 7.11 15.68
CA TYR A 35 -5.77 7.66 17.04
C TYR A 35 -7.10 7.56 17.80
N GLU A 36 -8.21 8.00 17.21
CA GLU A 36 -9.53 7.90 17.81
C GLU A 36 -9.93 6.45 18.11
N ALA A 37 -9.67 5.54 17.16
CA ALA A 37 -9.91 4.12 17.34
C ALA A 37 -9.03 3.53 18.46
N PHE A 38 -7.75 3.93 18.54
CA PHE A 38 -6.86 3.52 19.61
C PHE A 38 -7.38 3.99 20.99
N CYS A 39 -7.80 5.24 21.12
CA CYS A 39 -8.37 5.77 22.35
C CYS A 39 -9.60 4.97 22.82
N GLN A 40 -10.45 4.55 21.88
CA GLN A 40 -11.66 3.75 22.18
C GLN A 40 -11.34 2.30 22.60
N VAL A 41 -10.31 1.70 21.99
CA VAL A 41 -10.02 0.26 22.13
C VAL A 41 -9.02 -0.03 23.25
N SER A 42 -8.07 0.87 23.50
CA SER A 42 -6.96 0.63 24.43
C SER A 42 -7.37 0.57 25.91
N MET A 43 -8.51 1.17 26.26
CA MET A 43 -9.04 1.22 27.65
C MET A 43 -8.09 1.93 28.64
N VAL A 44 -7.12 2.71 28.14
CA VAL A 44 -6.20 3.54 28.96
C VAL A 44 -6.35 5.01 28.61
N LYS A 45 -5.86 5.89 29.50
CA LYS A 45 -5.77 7.32 29.19
C LYS A 45 -4.67 7.54 28.14
N VAL A 46 -5.06 7.95 26.95
CA VAL A 46 -4.14 8.24 25.84
C VAL A 46 -3.85 9.74 25.82
N PRO A 47 -2.57 10.16 25.84
CA PRO A 47 -2.25 11.59 25.71
C PRO A 47 -2.56 12.07 24.29
N GLY A 48 -2.78 13.37 24.13
CA GLY A 48 -2.81 13.96 22.80
C GLY A 48 -1.45 13.89 22.13
N VAL A 49 -1.43 13.78 20.82
CA VAL A 49 -0.17 13.66 20.05
C VAL A 49 -0.12 14.61 18.87
N LYS A 50 1.08 15.11 18.59
CA LYS A 50 1.45 15.75 17.34
C LYS A 50 2.24 14.75 16.50
N VAL A 51 1.79 14.54 15.27
CA VAL A 51 2.45 13.72 14.27
C VAL A 51 3.01 14.63 13.18
N VAL A 52 4.33 14.61 12.98
CA VAL A 52 4.98 15.23 11.83
C VAL A 52 5.27 14.11 10.83
N LEU A 53 4.58 14.16 9.71
CA LEU A 53 4.64 13.17 8.65
C LEU A 53 5.47 13.69 7.48
N LYS A 54 6.58 13.00 7.19
CA LYS A 54 7.36 13.20 5.97
C LYS A 54 6.95 12.14 4.95
N LYS A 55 6.29 12.59 3.89
CA LYS A 55 5.66 11.72 2.92
C LYS A 55 6.58 11.39 1.75
N MET A 56 6.94 10.11 1.60
CA MET A 56 7.74 9.60 0.49
C MET A 56 6.98 8.60 -0.38
N ILE A 57 5.95 7.96 0.18
CA ILE A 57 5.03 7.10 -0.57
C ILE A 57 3.94 8.00 -1.17
N PRO A 58 3.76 8.03 -2.51
CA PRO A 58 2.74 8.86 -3.14
C PRO A 58 1.33 8.59 -2.62
N SER A 59 0.63 9.65 -2.23
CA SER A 59 -0.76 9.55 -1.78
C SER A 59 -1.68 9.23 -2.94
N GLY A 60 -2.59 8.28 -2.74
CA GLY A 60 -3.54 7.87 -3.78
C GLY A 60 -2.92 7.00 -4.88
N GLY A 61 -1.66 6.55 -4.71
CA GLY A 61 -0.96 5.72 -5.68
C GLY A 61 -1.24 4.21 -5.58
N GLY A 62 -2.15 3.76 -4.73
CA GLY A 62 -2.43 2.31 -4.57
C GLY A 62 -1.37 1.52 -3.79
N LEU A 63 -0.46 2.20 -3.08
CA LEU A 63 0.64 1.58 -2.31
C LEU A 63 0.33 1.39 -0.82
N GLY A 64 -0.86 1.73 -0.36
CA GLY A 64 -1.27 1.57 1.04
C GLY A 64 -0.54 2.49 2.04
N GLY A 65 0.15 3.55 1.59
CA GLY A 65 0.98 4.41 2.45
C GLY A 65 0.22 4.99 3.65
N GLY A 66 -1.00 5.52 3.45
CA GLY A 66 -1.80 6.03 4.58
C GLY A 66 -2.20 4.95 5.59
N SER A 67 -2.35 3.69 5.15
CA SER A 67 -2.63 2.55 6.04
C SER A 67 -1.38 2.10 6.79
N ALA A 68 -0.21 2.17 6.15
CA ALA A 68 1.08 1.95 6.80
C ALA A 68 1.34 3.02 7.88
N ASP A 69 1.08 4.30 7.56
CA ASP A 69 1.19 5.42 8.50
C ASP A 69 0.30 5.21 9.73
N ALA A 70 -0.96 4.81 9.52
CA ALA A 70 -1.90 4.50 10.60
C ALA A 70 -1.37 3.40 11.52
N ALA A 71 -0.86 2.30 10.97
CA ALA A 71 -0.28 1.20 11.75
C ALA A 71 0.98 1.66 12.52
N ALA A 72 1.83 2.46 11.88
CA ALA A 72 3.02 3.03 12.53
C ALA A 72 2.61 3.93 13.73
N LEU A 73 1.59 4.78 13.57
CA LEU A 73 1.07 5.59 14.68
C LEU A 73 0.56 4.73 15.82
N VAL A 74 -0.18 3.66 15.55
CA VAL A 74 -0.68 2.74 16.60
C VAL A 74 0.47 2.08 17.35
N ARG A 75 1.56 1.68 16.66
CA ARG A 75 2.76 1.17 17.32
C ARG A 75 3.42 2.23 18.21
N ALA A 76 3.50 3.49 17.74
CA ALA A 76 4.02 4.61 18.53
C ALA A 76 3.16 4.87 19.78
N LEU A 77 1.84 4.86 19.65
CA LEU A 77 0.92 5.04 20.77
C LEU A 77 1.03 3.92 21.81
N GLN A 78 1.20 2.66 21.40
CA GLN A 78 1.46 1.56 22.33
C GLN A 78 2.74 1.81 23.16
N LYS A 79 3.81 2.33 22.52
CA LYS A 79 5.07 2.67 23.21
C LYS A 79 4.88 3.86 24.17
N ILE A 80 4.20 4.92 23.74
CA ILE A 80 3.90 6.11 24.57
C ILE A 80 3.07 5.72 25.79
N CYS A 81 2.04 4.89 25.62
CA CYS A 81 1.17 4.45 26.70
C CYS A 81 1.75 3.30 27.53
N GLY A 82 2.89 2.72 27.17
CA GLY A 82 3.49 1.57 27.85
C GLY A 82 2.64 0.30 27.83
N ILE A 83 1.84 0.10 26.78
CA ILE A 83 0.93 -1.05 26.65
C ILE A 83 1.23 -1.86 25.39
N LYS A 84 0.78 -3.10 25.38
CA LYS A 84 0.74 -3.96 24.19
C LYS A 84 -0.70 -4.41 23.96
N LEU A 85 -1.26 -4.05 22.81
CA LEU A 85 -2.60 -4.46 22.42
C LEU A 85 -2.61 -5.92 21.94
N SER A 86 -3.69 -6.63 22.21
CA SER A 86 -3.96 -7.95 21.65
C SER A 86 -4.26 -7.87 20.15
N ALA A 87 -4.12 -9.00 19.44
CA ALA A 87 -4.48 -9.08 18.02
C ALA A 87 -5.96 -8.67 17.77
N SER A 88 -6.87 -9.04 18.68
CA SER A 88 -8.28 -8.65 18.59
C SER A 88 -8.46 -7.14 18.69
N GLN A 89 -7.73 -6.46 19.58
CA GLN A 89 -7.78 -5.00 19.71
C GLN A 89 -7.18 -4.30 18.49
N LEU A 90 -6.06 -4.81 17.95
CA LEU A 90 -5.47 -4.28 16.71
C LEU A 90 -6.43 -4.42 15.53
N ASN A 91 -7.13 -5.56 15.42
CA ASN A 91 -8.14 -5.76 14.39
C ASN A 91 -9.34 -4.80 14.54
N GLN A 92 -9.80 -4.51 15.76
CA GLN A 92 -10.87 -3.51 16.00
C GLN A 92 -10.44 -2.11 15.57
N ILE A 93 -9.16 -1.74 15.77
CA ILE A 93 -8.62 -0.46 15.29
C ILE A 93 -8.57 -0.46 13.76
N ALA A 94 -8.08 -1.53 13.14
CA ALA A 94 -8.00 -1.67 11.69
C ALA A 94 -9.39 -1.55 11.04
N GLU A 95 -10.40 -2.23 11.59
CA GLU A 95 -11.79 -2.18 11.11
C GLU A 95 -12.35 -0.75 11.07
N LYS A 96 -12.02 0.07 12.08
CA LYS A 96 -12.46 1.47 12.17
C LYS A 96 -11.65 2.42 11.28
N THR A 97 -10.46 2.00 10.85
CA THR A 97 -9.51 2.87 10.13
C THR A 97 -9.51 2.60 8.62
N GLY A 98 -9.46 1.33 8.21
CA GLY A 98 -9.47 0.96 6.80
C GLY A 98 -9.01 -0.48 6.52
N SER A 99 -9.45 -1.03 5.40
CA SER A 99 -9.22 -2.43 5.01
C SER A 99 -7.73 -2.82 4.95
N ASP A 100 -6.89 -1.97 4.36
CA ASP A 100 -5.46 -2.27 4.22
C ASP A 100 -4.71 -2.20 5.57
N VAL A 101 -5.29 -1.53 6.58
CA VAL A 101 -4.68 -1.39 7.91
C VAL A 101 -4.52 -2.73 8.59
N PHE A 102 -5.41 -3.70 8.33
CA PHE A 102 -5.29 -5.06 8.87
C PHE A 102 -3.95 -5.71 8.50
N PHE A 103 -3.53 -5.59 7.23
CA PHE A 103 -2.23 -6.10 6.79
C PHE A 103 -1.08 -5.47 7.57
N PHE A 104 -1.05 -4.13 7.64
CA PHE A 104 0.04 -3.41 8.31
C PHE A 104 0.06 -3.62 9.83
N MET A 105 -1.09 -3.83 10.48
CA MET A 105 -1.16 -4.22 11.90
C MET A 105 -0.61 -5.63 12.14
N ASN A 106 -0.67 -6.51 11.13
CA ASN A 106 -0.16 -7.87 11.18
C ASN A 106 1.30 -8.01 10.74
N CYS A 107 1.99 -6.93 10.34
CA CYS A 107 3.43 -6.94 10.13
C CYS A 107 4.19 -7.12 11.46
N ASP A 108 5.48 -7.44 11.37
CA ASP A 108 6.35 -7.56 12.55
C ASP A 108 6.59 -6.20 13.24
N ASP A 109 7.41 -6.20 14.30
CA ASP A 109 7.69 -4.98 15.08
C ASP A 109 8.49 -3.94 14.28
N GLU A 110 9.17 -4.34 13.21
CA GLU A 110 9.86 -3.46 12.26
C GLU A 110 8.93 -2.95 11.13
N GLY A 111 7.69 -3.44 11.08
CA GLY A 111 6.72 -3.08 10.05
C GLY A 111 6.86 -3.90 8.76
N LYS A 112 7.64 -4.97 8.77
CA LYS A 112 7.85 -5.86 7.62
C LYS A 112 6.84 -6.99 7.61
N GLY A 113 6.40 -7.40 6.42
CA GLY A 113 5.50 -8.53 6.27
C GLY A 113 5.13 -8.81 4.83
N CYS A 114 4.73 -10.05 4.60
CA CYS A 114 4.12 -10.52 3.37
C CYS A 114 2.93 -11.40 3.71
N ALA A 115 1.81 -11.23 3.05
CA ALA A 115 0.60 -11.99 3.37
C ALA A 115 -0.33 -12.14 2.16
N LEU A 116 -1.11 -13.21 2.18
CA LEU A 116 -2.36 -13.29 1.43
C LEU A 116 -3.47 -12.69 2.28
N VAL A 117 -4.19 -11.74 1.70
CA VAL A 117 -5.28 -11.03 2.38
C VAL A 117 -6.58 -11.33 1.66
N SER A 118 -7.63 -11.63 2.42
CA SER A 118 -8.96 -11.90 1.88
C SER A 118 -10.06 -11.33 2.77
N GLY A 119 -11.33 -11.58 2.39
CA GLY A 119 -12.45 -10.89 3.01
C GLY A 119 -12.47 -9.41 2.62
N ARG A 120 -12.68 -8.54 3.61
CA ARG A 120 -12.55 -7.08 3.46
C ARG A 120 -11.18 -6.55 3.91
N GLY A 121 -10.19 -7.46 4.14
CA GLY A 121 -8.87 -7.19 4.67
C GLY A 121 -8.57 -7.90 6.01
N GLU A 122 -9.60 -8.40 6.70
CA GLU A 122 -9.50 -8.96 8.05
C GLU A 122 -8.88 -10.35 8.10
N VAL A 123 -8.88 -11.09 7.00
CA VAL A 123 -8.27 -12.41 6.93
C VAL A 123 -6.86 -12.28 6.36
N VAL A 124 -5.88 -12.25 7.26
CA VAL A 124 -4.46 -12.08 6.91
C VAL A 124 -3.71 -13.38 7.15
N LYS A 125 -3.31 -14.07 6.07
CA LYS A 125 -2.44 -15.25 6.10
C LYS A 125 -1.02 -14.82 5.78
N ARG A 126 -0.14 -14.77 6.78
CA ARG A 126 1.29 -14.47 6.57
C ARG A 126 1.95 -15.53 5.71
N ILE A 127 2.80 -15.11 4.79
CA ILE A 127 3.66 -15.96 3.97
C ILE A 127 5.10 -15.44 4.02
N VAL A 128 6.05 -16.26 3.57
CA VAL A 128 7.47 -15.86 3.54
C VAL A 128 7.69 -14.86 2.39
N PRO A 129 8.28 -13.68 2.66
CA PRO A 129 8.58 -12.70 1.62
C PRO A 129 9.68 -13.19 0.67
N ARG A 130 9.62 -12.73 -0.57
CA ARG A 130 10.65 -12.90 -1.61
C ARG A 130 11.58 -11.68 -1.58
N THR A 131 12.65 -11.77 -0.80
CA THR A 131 13.66 -10.68 -0.68
C THR A 131 14.65 -10.63 -1.85
N ASP A 132 14.51 -11.52 -2.81
CA ASP A 132 15.25 -11.57 -4.07
C ASP A 132 14.65 -10.68 -5.17
N LEU A 133 13.56 -9.95 -4.87
CA LEU A 133 12.83 -9.14 -5.86
C LEU A 133 13.20 -7.67 -5.78
N PHE A 134 13.37 -7.08 -6.97
CA PHE A 134 13.51 -5.65 -7.20
C PHE A 134 12.31 -5.15 -7.98
N LEU A 135 11.81 -3.98 -7.59
CA LEU A 135 10.63 -3.36 -8.18
C LEU A 135 11.02 -2.03 -8.82
N LEU A 136 10.64 -1.82 -10.07
CA LEU A 136 10.66 -0.49 -10.67
C LEU A 136 9.24 0.05 -10.64
N LEU A 137 9.02 1.06 -9.81
CA LEU A 137 7.74 1.74 -9.64
C LEU A 137 7.69 2.94 -10.59
N ILE A 138 6.58 3.09 -11.30
CA ILE A 138 6.25 4.30 -12.05
C ILE A 138 5.05 4.96 -11.39
N PHE A 139 5.13 6.26 -11.17
CA PHE A 139 4.07 7.08 -10.61
C PHE A 139 3.47 7.96 -11.71
N PRO A 140 2.44 7.49 -12.43
CA PRO A 140 1.74 8.34 -13.39
C PRO A 140 1.15 9.55 -12.68
N GLU A 141 1.30 10.72 -13.27
CA GLU A 141 0.77 11.98 -12.70
C GLU A 141 -0.74 12.05 -12.87
N LEU A 142 -1.45 11.16 -12.17
CA LEU A 142 -2.90 11.04 -12.16
C LEU A 142 -3.45 11.18 -10.76
N SER A 143 -4.59 11.83 -10.65
CA SER A 143 -5.43 11.77 -9.45
C SER A 143 -6.65 10.92 -9.75
N SER A 144 -6.66 9.68 -9.27
CA SER A 144 -7.83 8.81 -9.28
C SER A 144 -8.25 8.52 -7.84
N SER A 145 -9.52 8.70 -7.52
CA SER A 145 -10.02 8.29 -6.21
C SER A 145 -10.34 6.80 -6.21
N THR A 146 -10.10 6.13 -5.08
CA THR A 146 -10.48 4.71 -4.91
C THR A 146 -11.96 4.48 -5.24
N LYS A 147 -12.85 5.43 -4.87
CA LYS A 147 -14.28 5.36 -5.20
C LYS A 147 -14.52 5.35 -6.72
N GLU A 148 -13.81 6.19 -7.45
CA GLU A 148 -13.90 6.23 -8.91
C GLU A 148 -13.35 4.95 -9.55
N ALA A 149 -12.23 4.42 -9.03
CA ALA A 149 -11.65 3.17 -9.50
C ALA A 149 -12.64 2.00 -9.37
N TYR A 150 -13.32 1.87 -8.23
CA TYR A 150 -14.37 0.86 -8.06
C TYR A 150 -15.54 1.04 -9.04
N ALA A 151 -16.03 2.27 -9.23
CA ALA A 151 -17.11 2.54 -10.19
C ALA A 151 -16.74 2.15 -11.63
N LEU A 152 -15.49 2.39 -12.04
CA LEU A 152 -14.98 1.99 -13.35
C LEU A 152 -14.88 0.47 -13.51
N VAL A 153 -14.47 -0.24 -12.45
CA VAL A 153 -14.45 -1.71 -12.45
C VAL A 153 -15.87 -2.26 -12.57
N ASP A 154 -16.82 -1.75 -11.80
CA ASP A 154 -18.22 -2.19 -11.86
C ASP A 154 -18.77 -1.99 -13.27
N GLU A 155 -18.56 -0.83 -13.89
CA GLU A 155 -18.97 -0.55 -15.28
C GLU A 155 -18.28 -1.48 -16.28
N TYR A 156 -16.98 -1.78 -16.07
CA TYR A 156 -16.22 -2.67 -16.94
C TYR A 156 -16.76 -4.10 -16.87
N LEU A 157 -17.03 -4.60 -15.65
CA LEU A 157 -17.52 -5.96 -15.43
C LEU A 157 -18.96 -6.18 -15.89
N MET A 158 -19.79 -5.12 -15.92
CA MET A 158 -21.14 -5.17 -16.50
C MET A 158 -21.11 -5.36 -18.03
N LYS A 159 -20.05 -4.90 -18.70
CA LYS A 159 -19.93 -4.90 -20.17
C LYS A 159 -19.07 -6.04 -20.72
N LYS A 160 -18.30 -6.70 -19.89
CA LYS A 160 -17.33 -7.75 -20.29
C LYS A 160 -17.35 -8.92 -19.32
N ASP A 161 -16.78 -10.04 -19.79
CA ASP A 161 -16.52 -11.19 -18.94
C ASP A 161 -15.61 -10.81 -17.77
N LYS A 162 -15.81 -11.52 -16.65
CA LYS A 162 -14.99 -11.35 -15.45
C LYS A 162 -13.49 -11.47 -15.78
N VAL A 163 -12.68 -10.61 -15.17
CA VAL A 163 -11.22 -10.78 -15.20
C VAL A 163 -10.91 -12.13 -14.56
N LYS A 164 -10.36 -13.06 -15.33
CA LYS A 164 -9.98 -14.39 -14.86
C LYS A 164 -8.59 -14.31 -14.23
N GLY A 165 -8.51 -14.63 -12.97
CA GLY A 165 -7.25 -14.75 -12.22
C GLY A 165 -7.18 -16.08 -11.50
N PRO A 166 -6.02 -16.39 -10.89
CA PRO A 166 -5.85 -17.59 -10.07
C PRO A 166 -6.74 -17.55 -8.82
N GLY A 167 -7.08 -18.73 -8.33
CA GLY A 167 -7.78 -18.88 -7.05
C GLY A 167 -6.90 -18.53 -5.86
N LEU A 168 -7.52 -18.16 -4.73
CA LEU A 168 -6.79 -17.77 -3.51
C LEU A 168 -5.78 -18.84 -3.05
N LEU A 169 -6.09 -20.11 -3.24
CA LEU A 169 -5.22 -21.23 -2.84
C LEU A 169 -3.97 -21.37 -3.72
N GLU A 170 -4.00 -20.85 -4.93
CA GLU A 170 -2.90 -20.91 -5.90
C GLU A 170 -1.94 -19.74 -5.75
N LEU A 171 -2.36 -18.64 -5.12
CA LEU A 171 -1.59 -17.38 -5.08
C LEU A 171 -0.22 -17.53 -4.43
N GLU A 172 -0.10 -18.32 -3.37
CA GLU A 172 1.19 -18.52 -2.69
C GLU A 172 2.17 -19.30 -3.56
N ASP A 173 1.71 -20.35 -4.24
CA ASP A 173 2.54 -21.16 -5.15
C ASP A 173 2.99 -20.33 -6.36
N ILE A 174 2.08 -19.54 -6.93
CA ILE A 174 2.42 -18.61 -8.02
C ILE A 174 3.44 -17.58 -7.57
N TYR A 175 3.24 -16.96 -6.40
CA TYR A 175 4.18 -15.99 -5.83
C TYR A 175 5.58 -16.58 -5.62
N ARG A 176 5.68 -17.88 -5.27
CA ARG A 176 6.94 -18.60 -5.08
C ARG A 176 7.59 -19.10 -6.36
N SER A 177 6.83 -19.15 -7.46
CA SER A 177 7.33 -19.62 -8.75
C SER A 177 8.26 -18.60 -9.43
N ASP A 178 8.79 -18.97 -10.60
CA ASP A 178 9.52 -18.05 -11.47
C ASP A 178 8.63 -16.86 -11.83
N VAL A 179 9.14 -15.64 -11.63
CA VAL A 179 8.41 -14.37 -11.86
C VAL A 179 7.86 -14.30 -13.29
N LYS A 180 8.58 -14.84 -14.28
CA LYS A 180 8.16 -14.87 -15.69
C LYS A 180 6.91 -15.72 -15.94
N THR A 181 6.58 -16.60 -14.98
CA THR A 181 5.39 -17.46 -15.07
C THR A 181 4.20 -16.91 -14.28
N TRP A 182 4.35 -15.77 -13.61
CA TRP A 182 3.28 -15.18 -12.84
C TRP A 182 2.10 -14.79 -13.72
N ASN A 183 0.94 -15.30 -13.36
CA ASN A 183 -0.36 -14.97 -13.95
C ASN A 183 -1.27 -14.24 -12.93
N LEU A 184 -0.66 -13.57 -11.98
CA LEU A 184 -1.37 -12.69 -11.04
C LEU A 184 -2.05 -11.56 -11.83
N VAL A 185 -3.22 -11.14 -11.38
CA VAL A 185 -4.00 -10.09 -12.05
C VAL A 185 -4.54 -9.09 -11.05
N ASN A 186 -4.55 -7.83 -11.43
CA ASN A 186 -5.27 -6.81 -10.72
C ASN A 186 -6.58 -6.48 -11.47
N THR A 187 -7.71 -6.69 -10.81
CA THR A 187 -9.05 -6.48 -11.41
C THR A 187 -9.28 -5.02 -11.83
N PHE A 188 -8.58 -4.07 -11.23
CA PHE A 188 -8.67 -2.65 -11.59
C PHE A 188 -7.96 -2.32 -12.90
N THR A 189 -6.86 -3.01 -13.23
CA THR A 189 -5.99 -2.66 -14.37
C THR A 189 -6.74 -2.55 -15.69
N PRO A 190 -7.60 -3.49 -16.11
CA PRO A 190 -8.25 -3.39 -17.41
C PRO A 190 -9.21 -2.20 -17.54
N ALA A 191 -9.85 -1.81 -16.44
CA ALA A 191 -10.78 -0.68 -16.42
C ALA A 191 -10.02 0.65 -16.43
N LEU A 192 -8.98 0.77 -15.60
CA LEU A 192 -8.23 2.01 -15.42
C LEU A 192 -7.30 2.28 -16.61
N SER A 193 -6.59 1.28 -17.14
CA SER A 193 -5.73 1.46 -18.33
C SER A 193 -6.53 1.85 -19.58
N LYS A 194 -7.79 1.42 -19.67
CA LYS A 194 -8.68 1.87 -20.75
C LYS A 194 -9.06 3.35 -20.62
N LYS A 195 -9.25 3.84 -19.40
CA LYS A 195 -9.63 5.23 -19.12
C LYS A 195 -8.43 6.16 -19.14
N TYR A 196 -7.37 5.76 -18.46
CA TYR A 196 -6.16 6.56 -18.25
C TYR A 196 -5.02 6.02 -19.13
N LYS A 197 -4.70 6.76 -20.19
CA LYS A 197 -3.69 6.35 -21.17
C LYS A 197 -2.27 6.32 -20.58
N GLU A 198 -2.04 7.11 -19.54
CA GLU A 198 -0.80 7.16 -18.80
C GLU A 198 -0.50 5.82 -18.08
N ILE A 199 -1.53 5.18 -17.51
CA ILE A 199 -1.41 3.85 -16.90
C ILE A 199 -1.06 2.81 -17.97
N ASP A 200 -1.78 2.81 -19.09
CA ASP A 200 -1.53 1.90 -20.21
C ASP A 200 -0.12 2.07 -20.77
N ALA A 201 0.31 3.32 -21.00
CA ALA A 201 1.64 3.65 -21.49
C ALA A 201 2.74 3.18 -20.52
N ALA A 202 2.59 3.43 -19.21
CA ALA A 202 3.55 3.02 -18.20
C ALA A 202 3.68 1.49 -18.11
N LEU A 203 2.55 0.74 -18.18
CA LEU A 203 2.55 -0.72 -18.24
C LEU A 203 3.28 -1.24 -19.49
N MET A 204 3.05 -0.60 -20.65
CA MET A 204 3.71 -0.97 -21.90
C MET A 204 5.21 -0.67 -21.86
N ASP A 205 5.61 0.45 -21.30
CA ASP A 205 7.01 0.84 -21.22
C ASP A 205 7.80 -0.06 -20.28
N LEU A 206 7.23 -0.44 -19.11
CA LEU A 206 7.83 -1.45 -18.23
C LEU A 206 8.04 -2.80 -18.93
N LYS A 207 7.06 -3.24 -19.76
CA LYS A 207 7.22 -4.47 -20.57
C LYS A 207 8.33 -4.34 -21.61
N LYS A 208 8.41 -3.20 -22.31
CA LYS A 208 9.44 -2.95 -23.34
C LYS A 208 10.86 -2.97 -22.79
N VAL A 209 11.07 -2.47 -21.56
CA VAL A 209 12.39 -2.46 -20.92
C VAL A 209 12.75 -3.80 -20.25
N GLY A 210 11.90 -4.82 -20.39
CA GLY A 210 12.22 -6.20 -19.99
C GLY A 210 11.88 -6.57 -18.55
N SER A 211 10.88 -5.91 -17.92
CA SER A 211 10.36 -6.38 -16.65
C SER A 211 9.82 -7.81 -16.78
N GLU A 212 10.14 -8.67 -15.84
CA GLU A 212 9.74 -10.09 -15.84
C GLU A 212 8.24 -10.25 -15.56
N TYR A 213 7.66 -9.34 -14.79
CA TYR A 213 6.24 -9.21 -14.54
C TYR A 213 5.87 -7.72 -14.40
N VAL A 214 4.70 -7.33 -14.86
CA VAL A 214 4.22 -5.93 -14.83
C VAL A 214 2.75 -5.90 -14.42
N GLU A 215 2.42 -5.06 -13.44
CA GLU A 215 1.04 -4.85 -13.02
C GLU A 215 0.85 -3.47 -12.37
N MET A 216 -0.39 -3.05 -12.21
CA MET A 216 -0.76 -1.89 -11.41
C MET A 216 -1.00 -2.31 -9.95
N THR A 217 -0.64 -1.48 -8.96
CA THR A 217 -0.87 -1.79 -7.55
C THR A 217 -2.19 -1.22 -7.03
N GLY A 218 -2.96 -2.03 -6.32
CA GLY A 218 -4.22 -1.64 -5.69
C GLY A 218 -5.20 -1.00 -6.66
N SER A 219 -5.82 0.09 -6.27
CA SER A 219 -6.73 0.89 -7.12
C SER A 219 -5.98 1.89 -8.03
N GLY A 220 -4.66 1.76 -8.15
CA GLY A 220 -3.79 2.62 -8.95
C GLY A 220 -3.50 3.96 -8.25
N SER A 221 -2.80 4.84 -8.91
CA SER A 221 -2.32 4.81 -10.30
C SER A 221 -0.94 4.17 -10.49
N THR A 222 -0.19 3.88 -9.42
CA THR A 222 1.17 3.34 -9.53
C THR A 222 1.17 2.01 -10.27
N VAL A 223 2.08 1.87 -11.22
CA VAL A 223 2.39 0.62 -11.90
C VAL A 223 3.79 0.15 -11.53
N PHE A 224 4.04 -1.14 -11.57
CA PHE A 224 5.32 -1.69 -11.20
C PHE A 224 5.78 -2.79 -12.14
N GLY A 225 7.08 -2.84 -12.36
CA GLY A 225 7.78 -3.95 -13.00
C GLY A 225 8.60 -4.72 -11.97
N VAL A 226 8.61 -6.05 -12.06
CA VAL A 226 9.36 -6.94 -11.17
C VAL A 226 10.58 -7.47 -11.88
N TYR A 227 11.70 -7.55 -11.16
CA TYR A 227 12.97 -8.05 -11.62
C TYR A 227 13.60 -8.95 -10.56
N THR A 228 14.26 -10.03 -10.99
CA THR A 228 15.07 -10.89 -10.12
C THR A 228 16.55 -10.48 -10.10
N LEU A 229 16.96 -9.61 -11.01
CA LEU A 229 18.33 -9.09 -11.09
C LEU A 229 18.34 -7.57 -10.91
N GLU A 230 19.04 -7.08 -9.87
CA GLU A 230 19.16 -5.66 -9.55
C GLU A 230 19.67 -4.83 -10.73
N GLN A 231 20.68 -5.34 -11.45
CA GLN A 231 21.27 -4.64 -12.59
C GLN A 231 20.26 -4.40 -13.73
N GLN A 232 19.29 -5.31 -13.92
CA GLN A 232 18.22 -5.12 -14.90
C GLN A 232 17.24 -4.04 -14.46
N ALA A 233 16.87 -4.02 -13.17
CA ALA A 233 16.03 -2.96 -12.60
C ALA A 233 16.69 -1.58 -12.76
N ILE A 234 18.00 -1.47 -12.47
CA ILE A 234 18.78 -0.24 -12.64
C ILE A 234 18.84 0.19 -14.11
N SER A 235 19.11 -0.74 -15.03
CA SER A 235 19.16 -0.44 -16.46
C SER A 235 17.81 0.07 -16.98
N SER A 236 16.72 -0.57 -16.56
CA SER A 236 15.35 -0.17 -16.92
C SER A 236 14.98 1.19 -16.31
N TYR A 237 15.38 1.45 -15.07
CA TYR A 237 15.20 2.77 -14.44
C TYR A 237 15.88 3.88 -15.25
N ASN A 238 17.15 3.69 -15.63
CA ASN A 238 17.90 4.69 -16.39
C ASN A 238 17.24 5.02 -17.75
N LEU A 239 16.56 4.04 -18.37
CA LEU A 239 15.83 4.25 -19.61
C LEU A 239 14.51 5.00 -19.42
N LEU A 240 13.84 4.80 -18.27
CA LEU A 240 12.51 5.33 -18.03
C LEU A 240 12.48 6.62 -17.21
N ALA A 241 13.53 6.91 -16.44
CA ALA A 241 13.58 8.08 -15.55
C ALA A 241 13.56 9.44 -16.28
N GLU A 242 13.87 9.46 -17.59
CA GLU A 242 13.73 10.66 -18.42
C GLU A 242 12.28 10.98 -18.80
N PHE A 243 11.40 9.98 -18.78
CA PHE A 243 10.02 10.08 -19.25
C PHE A 243 9.00 9.95 -18.13
N TRP A 244 9.37 9.30 -17.01
CA TRP A 244 8.49 8.96 -15.93
C TRP A 244 9.07 9.35 -14.57
N ASN A 245 8.20 9.82 -13.68
CA ASN A 245 8.52 9.82 -12.25
C ASN A 245 8.55 8.37 -11.77
N CYS A 246 9.73 7.84 -11.49
CA CYS A 246 9.89 6.44 -11.13
C CYS A 246 10.92 6.23 -10.02
N LYS A 247 10.86 5.08 -9.38
CA LYS A 247 11.75 4.71 -8.28
C LYS A 247 12.01 3.20 -8.27
N ILE A 248 13.25 2.82 -7.98
CA ILE A 248 13.56 1.42 -7.65
C ILE A 248 13.26 1.21 -6.17
N ALA A 249 12.61 0.09 -5.86
CA ALA A 249 12.38 -0.40 -4.51
C ALA A 249 12.79 -1.87 -4.40
N ARG A 250 13.19 -2.30 -3.22
CA ARG A 250 13.54 -3.69 -2.92
C ARG A 250 12.60 -4.23 -1.85
N VAL A 251 12.20 -5.49 -2.03
CA VAL A 251 11.47 -6.23 -0.97
C VAL A 251 12.44 -6.50 0.19
N VAL A 252 12.05 -6.16 1.40
CA VAL A 252 12.88 -6.22 2.62
C VAL A 252 12.24 -7.08 3.70
#